data_19bd8b6cf8421c4c226c81a311e3af3c
#
_entry.id   19bd8b6cf8421c4c226c81a311e3af3c
#
_cell.length_a   1.000
_cell.length_b   1.000
_cell.length_c   1.000
_cell.angle_alpha   90.00
_cell.angle_beta   90.00
_cell.angle_gamma   90.00
#
_symmetry.space_group_name_H-M   'P 1'
#
loop_
_entity.id
_entity.type
_entity.pdbx_description
1 polymer ?
#
loop_
_entity_poly.entity_id
_entity_poly.type
_entity_poly.pdbx_seq_one_letter_code
_entity_poly.pdbx_strand_id
1 'polypeptide(L)'
;MKNIFLLAIIFIFNNLNGQCDDNEYSTVGVLDDINEQIFNDDESVNAYSIYSWTSDEVNRILIGNGIPNHEVGTFPNSNNPNTITEQDVNETFTLCPILISENGEPAGGPAGAIAYAINSVKFDPGTAGRCNDDGECSLAQGEGQWSIEALGHETFDFGDDMNHAHVQPTGEYHYHGMPELLIDFLGTDQDMTLVGWASDGFPVYARYGFSDANDLGSELISLQPSWRLKDTPDDGRPDTLTVLQGGPGQATYPNIPIPMGAFTQDFEYVEGXGDLDECNGRIGVTPEFPXGIYYYMVTDDXPFFSRCLKGEFATGGGGGGGXLPNXDEVPPXSPCCGDGICGGPETEDNCPSDCATGNSGPSLXNFSIYADTVNTNQESVSIGYILEAEDSDDYLSTYXXRLILNGGPMNGGELLESSGEFXQGFMTSSVSGVIEIPMGTTEGQWXIRIILNXDXGESTNLGPNDLGSQNFQNXIYIXNXELGQLSNNIPINFSLEQNYPNPFNPNTSIQYTLPXDGYVXINVYDMLGNLVKXLVSQNQSSGYNXVQWXATDDRGYPVSAGIYFYSIEVREXXHTKKMXLLK
;
A
#
# COMPACT_ATOMS: atom_id res chain seq x y z
N MET A 1 33.45 -13.15 -3.17
CA MET A 1 32.18 -13.84 -3.47
C MET A 1 31.17 -13.30 -2.48
N LYS A 2 30.46 -12.28 -2.92
CA LYS A 2 29.40 -11.67 -2.09
C LYS A 2 28.23 -12.65 -2.00
N ASN A 3 27.93 -13.11 -0.80
CA ASN A 3 26.72 -13.87 -0.56
C ASN A 3 25.54 -12.88 -0.52
N ILE A 4 24.77 -12.89 -1.57
CA ILE A 4 23.49 -12.16 -1.58
C ILE A 4 22.52 -13.03 -0.78
N PHE A 5 22.24 -12.63 0.45
CA PHE A 5 21.12 -13.19 1.20
C PHE A 5 19.85 -12.50 0.68
N LEU A 6 19.08 -13.25 -0.07
CA LEU A 6 17.72 -12.84 -0.41
C LEU A 6 16.88 -12.95 0.86
N LEU A 7 16.47 -11.84 1.42
CA LEU A 7 15.53 -11.84 2.54
C LEU A 7 14.20 -12.35 2.01
N ALA A 8 13.85 -13.57 2.39
CA ALA A 8 12.49 -14.07 2.18
C ALA A 8 11.65 -13.50 3.33
N ILE A 9 10.86 -12.49 3.04
CA ILE A 9 9.87 -11.98 3.99
C ILE A 9 8.82 -13.09 4.16
N ILE A 10 8.92 -13.82 5.25
CA ILE A 10 7.90 -14.82 5.62
C ILE A 10 6.86 -14.06 6.45
N PHE A 11 5.72 -13.80 5.85
CA PHE A 11 4.57 -13.31 6.60
C PHE A 11 4.10 -14.43 7.55
N ILE A 12 4.46 -14.33 8.81
CA ILE A 12 3.86 -15.16 9.84
C ILE A 12 2.74 -14.34 10.45
N PHE A 13 1.53 -14.63 10.04
CA PHE A 13 0.35 -14.05 10.67
C PHE A 13 0.22 -14.66 12.08
N ASN A 14 0.57 -13.91 13.08
CA ASN A 14 0.20 -14.22 14.45
C ASN A 14 -1.15 -13.56 14.73
N ASN A 15 -2.13 -14.35 15.05
CA ASN A 15 -3.44 -13.88 15.51
C ASN A 15 -3.28 -13.04 16.77
N LEU A 16 -3.37 -11.74 16.62
CA LEU A 16 -3.48 -10.82 17.74
C LEU A 16 -4.92 -10.29 17.75
N ASN A 17 -5.71 -10.80 18.65
CA ASN A 17 -7.07 -10.31 18.89
C ASN A 17 -6.99 -8.88 19.44
N GLY A 18 -7.66 -7.96 18.81
CA GLY A 18 -7.83 -6.60 19.30
C GLY A 18 -7.04 -5.55 18.55
N GLN A 19 -6.90 -5.70 17.27
CA GLN A 19 -6.16 -4.75 16.43
C GLN A 19 -7.09 -3.85 15.66
N CYS A 20 -6.63 -2.61 15.47
CA CYS A 20 -7.28 -1.63 14.62
C CYS A 20 -7.35 -2.14 13.20
N ASP A 21 -8.49 -2.72 12.86
CA ASP A 21 -8.73 -3.08 11.48
C ASP A 21 -9.88 -2.19 11.05
N ASP A 22 -9.57 -1.27 10.33
CA ASP A 22 -10.29 -0.74 9.29
C ASP A 22 -10.48 0.68 9.22
N ASN A 23 -10.29 0.85 8.14
CA ASN A 23 -10.65 1.87 7.28
C ASN A 23 -9.91 3.09 7.38
N GLU A 24 -9.08 3.30 8.26
CA GLU A 24 -8.30 4.39 7.95
C GLU A 24 -6.87 4.09 8.20
N TYR A 25 -6.22 3.25 8.44
CA TYR A 25 -4.78 3.29 8.38
C TYR A 25 -4.09 2.39 9.41
N SER A 26 -4.57 1.16 9.56
CA SER A 26 -3.83 0.22 10.40
C SER A 26 -2.44 -0.07 9.81
N THR A 27 -1.41 0.14 10.58
CA THR A 27 -0.04 -0.17 10.18
C THR A 27 0.47 -1.46 10.80
N VAL A 28 -0.40 -2.23 11.42
CA VAL A 28 -0.05 -3.49 12.09
C VAL A 28 0.52 -4.48 11.06
N GLY A 29 1.59 -5.13 11.44
CA GLY A 29 2.21 -6.16 10.62
C GLY A 29 3.11 -5.64 9.51
N VAL A 30 3.15 -4.34 9.27
CA VAL A 30 4.03 -3.77 8.26
C VAL A 30 5.42 -3.56 8.86
N LEU A 31 6.36 -4.35 8.45
CA LEU A 31 7.75 -4.32 8.93
C LEU A 31 7.90 -4.55 10.44
N ASP A 32 6.97 -5.33 11.04
CA ASP A 32 7.10 -5.73 12.44
C ASP A 32 8.05 -6.94 12.58
N ASP A 33 8.56 -7.12 13.79
CA ASP A 33 9.49 -8.20 14.14
C ASP A 33 10.82 -8.12 13.38
N ILE A 34 11.25 -6.94 12.97
CA ILE A 34 12.61 -6.72 12.46
C ILE A 34 13.57 -6.66 13.65
N ASN A 35 14.64 -7.40 13.57
CA ASN A 35 15.71 -7.34 14.57
C ASN A 35 17.04 -7.53 13.85
N GLU A 36 17.73 -6.44 13.60
CA GLU A 36 18.93 -6.42 12.77
C GLU A 36 20.15 -5.96 13.54
N GLN A 37 21.27 -6.56 13.21
CA GLN A 37 22.57 -6.14 13.69
C GLN A 37 23.56 -6.27 12.53
N ILE A 38 23.85 -5.16 11.87
CA ILE A 38 24.65 -5.11 10.65
C ILE A 38 25.94 -4.32 10.93
N PHE A 39 27.09 -4.94 10.72
CA PHE A 39 28.35 -4.22 10.91
C PHE A 39 28.60 -3.30 9.72
N ASN A 40 28.71 -2.02 10.00
CA ASN A 40 29.06 -1.01 9.01
C ASN A 40 30.56 -0.78 9.10
N ASP A 41 31.28 -1.20 8.05
CA ASP A 41 32.75 -1.12 8.00
C ASP A 41 33.28 0.18 7.33
N ASP A 42 32.39 1.16 7.11
CA ASP A 42 32.81 2.50 6.66
C ASP A 42 33.75 3.13 7.68
N GLU A 43 34.80 3.80 7.21
CA GLU A 43 35.84 4.39 8.06
C GLU A 43 35.27 5.44 9.05
N SER A 44 34.18 6.12 8.67
CA SER A 44 33.52 7.13 9.51
C SER A 44 32.58 6.53 10.54
N VAL A 45 32.21 5.23 10.42
CA VAL A 45 31.28 4.52 11.29
C VAL A 45 32.00 3.45 12.12
N ASN A 46 32.48 2.40 11.48
CA ASN A 46 33.19 1.26 12.07
C ASN A 46 32.51 0.72 13.32
N ALA A 47 31.19 0.51 13.23
CA ALA A 47 30.31 0.11 14.33
C ALA A 47 29.15 -0.76 13.82
N TYR A 48 28.42 -1.37 14.73
CA TYR A 48 27.21 -2.09 14.35
C TYR A 48 26.02 -1.12 14.27
N SER A 49 25.29 -1.19 13.18
CA SER A 49 23.95 -0.65 13.08
C SER A 49 23.01 -1.66 13.76
N ILE A 50 22.33 -1.26 14.82
CA ILE A 50 21.45 -2.13 15.59
C ILE A 50 20.07 -1.48 15.65
N TYR A 51 19.05 -2.21 15.21
CA TYR A 51 17.69 -1.72 15.30
C TYR A 51 16.70 -2.88 15.33
N SER A 52 15.61 -2.67 16.06
CA SER A 52 14.48 -3.59 16.10
C SER A 52 13.17 -2.83 16.06
N TRP A 53 12.25 -3.36 15.28
CA TRP A 53 10.88 -2.89 15.21
C TRP A 53 9.99 -4.01 15.75
N THR A 54 9.16 -3.67 16.72
CA THR A 54 8.17 -4.58 17.31
C THR A 54 6.87 -3.82 17.49
N SER A 55 5.78 -4.53 17.70
CA SER A 55 4.51 -3.88 18.00
C SER A 55 3.86 -4.46 19.25
N ASP A 56 3.06 -3.65 19.92
CA ASP A 56 2.11 -4.08 20.94
C ASP A 56 0.68 -3.87 20.40
N GLU A 57 -0.32 -3.81 21.25
CA GLU A 57 -1.73 -3.71 20.83
C GLU A 57 -2.09 -2.35 20.20
N VAL A 58 -1.30 -1.32 20.43
CA VAL A 58 -1.63 0.05 19.99
C VAL A 58 -0.45 0.79 19.37
N ASN A 59 0.77 0.28 19.51
CA ASN A 59 1.97 1.00 19.10
C ASN A 59 2.96 0.13 18.33
N ARG A 60 3.66 0.73 17.42
CA ARG A 60 4.92 0.24 16.85
C ARG A 60 6.06 0.84 17.65
N ILE A 61 7.03 0.04 18.03
CA ILE A 61 8.14 0.42 18.91
C ILE A 61 9.45 0.21 18.16
N LEU A 62 10.24 1.28 18.06
CA LEU A 62 11.60 1.24 17.53
C LEU A 62 12.59 1.32 18.68
N ILE A 63 13.48 0.34 18.75
CA ILE A 63 14.67 0.39 19.59
C ILE A 63 15.89 0.29 18.68
N GLY A 64 16.83 1.23 18.80
CA GLY A 64 17.98 1.23 17.93
C GLY A 64 19.12 2.10 18.44
N ASN A 65 20.20 2.17 17.66
CA ASN A 65 21.36 2.98 18.07
C ASN A 65 21.71 4.12 17.10
N GLY A 66 20.85 4.40 16.11
CA GLY A 66 21.02 5.52 15.18
C GLY A 66 22.26 5.43 14.29
N ILE A 67 22.90 4.26 14.24
CA ILE A 67 24.04 4.03 13.36
C ILE A 67 23.52 3.60 11.98
N PRO A 68 23.89 4.31 10.89
CA PRO A 68 23.43 3.92 9.56
C PRO A 68 23.99 2.55 9.14
N ASN A 69 23.20 1.79 8.39
CA ASN A 69 23.56 0.45 7.92
C ASN A 69 24.15 0.45 6.50
N HIS A 70 24.53 1.62 6.01
CA HIS A 70 25.05 1.86 4.66
C HIS A 70 26.30 2.75 4.71
N GLU A 71 27.00 2.89 3.59
CA GLU A 71 28.16 3.78 3.47
C GLU A 71 27.73 5.24 3.74
N VAL A 72 28.61 6.01 4.36
CA VAL A 72 28.40 7.42 4.67
C VAL A 72 29.54 8.26 4.10
N GLY A 73 29.42 9.56 4.19
CA GLY A 73 30.53 10.47 3.85
C GLY A 73 31.61 10.47 4.93
N THR A 74 32.68 11.19 4.65
CA THR A 74 33.77 11.33 5.62
C THR A 74 33.33 12.24 6.78
N PHE A 75 33.27 11.71 7.99
CA PHE A 75 33.03 12.47 9.22
C PHE A 75 34.10 12.17 10.26
N PRO A 76 34.72 13.21 10.90
CA PRO A 76 34.46 14.64 10.67
C PRO A 76 35.02 15.15 9.33
N ASN A 77 34.39 16.22 8.79
CA ASN A 77 34.87 16.87 7.58
C ASN A 77 35.07 18.39 7.83
N SER A 78 35.45 19.14 6.79
CA SER A 78 35.79 20.57 6.91
C SER A 78 34.58 21.42 7.37
N ASN A 79 33.36 21.00 7.07
CA ASN A 79 32.17 21.77 7.36
C ASN A 79 31.33 21.14 8.49
N ASN A 80 31.60 19.87 8.81
CA ASN A 80 30.97 19.16 9.92
C ASN A 80 32.06 18.50 10.78
N PRO A 81 32.41 19.12 11.94
CA PRO A 81 33.50 18.61 12.77
C PRO A 81 33.12 17.44 13.69
N ASN A 82 31.90 16.92 13.57
CA ASN A 82 31.36 15.92 14.47
C ASN A 82 31.64 14.50 13.96
N THR A 83 31.71 13.53 14.86
CA THR A 83 31.90 12.11 14.54
C THR A 83 30.62 11.35 14.83
N ILE A 84 30.31 10.34 14.03
CA ILE A 84 29.14 9.47 14.23
C ILE A 84 29.34 8.65 15.51
N THR A 85 28.35 8.65 16.38
CA THR A 85 28.36 7.85 17.62
C THR A 85 26.98 7.25 17.86
N GLU A 86 26.97 6.13 18.56
CA GLU A 86 25.72 5.46 18.95
C GLU A 86 24.80 6.38 19.78
N GLN A 87 23.53 6.29 19.51
CA GLN A 87 22.46 7.00 20.20
C GLN A 87 21.60 6.00 20.97
N ASP A 88 20.74 6.47 21.84
CA ASP A 88 19.75 5.65 22.55
C ASP A 88 18.38 5.93 21.93
N VAL A 89 18.09 5.25 20.81
CA VAL A 89 16.82 5.42 20.08
C VAL A 89 15.78 4.50 20.69
N ASN A 90 14.71 5.09 21.20
CA ASN A 90 13.59 4.35 21.80
C ASN A 90 12.32 5.17 21.52
N GLU A 91 11.69 4.90 20.40
CA GLU A 91 10.58 5.68 19.89
C GLU A 91 9.33 4.82 19.73
N THR A 92 8.19 5.45 19.87
CA THR A 92 6.88 4.80 19.84
C THR A 92 5.98 5.54 18.84
N PHE A 93 5.36 4.78 17.95
CA PHE A 93 4.49 5.30 16.88
C PHE A 93 3.14 4.61 17.02
N THR A 94 2.05 5.33 16.89
CA THR A 94 0.73 4.72 16.92
C THR A 94 0.57 3.74 15.73
N LEU A 95 -0.11 2.60 15.97
CA LEU A 95 -0.51 1.68 14.90
C LEU A 95 -1.76 2.19 14.16
N CYS A 96 -2.48 3.14 14.78
CA CYS A 96 -3.69 3.73 14.19
C CYS A 96 -3.51 5.23 14.06
N PRO A 97 -2.76 5.69 13.04
CA PRO A 97 -2.61 7.12 12.82
C PRO A 97 -3.95 7.72 12.37
N ILE A 98 -4.33 8.82 13.00
CA ILE A 98 -5.59 9.53 12.72
C ILE A 98 -5.27 10.84 12.01
N LEU A 99 -5.81 11.03 10.83
CA LEU A 99 -5.67 12.28 10.09
C LEU A 99 -6.50 13.37 10.79
N ILE A 100 -5.86 14.48 11.17
CA ILE A 100 -6.55 15.54 11.93
C ILE A 100 -7.67 16.17 11.13
N SER A 101 -7.45 16.43 9.85
CA SER A 101 -8.50 16.73 8.86
C SER A 101 -7.89 16.88 7.47
N GLU A 102 -8.70 16.67 6.45
CA GLU A 102 -8.29 16.95 5.06
C GLU A 102 -7.98 18.43 4.84
N ASN A 103 -8.62 19.31 5.63
CA ASN A 103 -8.47 20.76 5.55
C ASN A 103 -7.99 21.34 6.89
N GLY A 104 -7.48 20.52 7.77
CA GLY A 104 -6.99 20.97 9.08
C GLY A 104 -5.67 21.71 8.97
N GLU A 105 -5.49 22.70 9.85
CA GLU A 105 -4.18 23.31 10.03
C GLU A 105 -3.22 22.19 10.42
N PRO A 106 -2.03 22.13 9.79
CA PRO A 106 -1.04 21.12 10.20
C PRO A 106 -0.80 21.22 11.71
N ALA A 107 -0.60 20.08 12.36
CA ALA A 107 -0.36 20.03 13.79
C ALA A 107 0.91 20.77 14.23
N GLY A 108 1.66 21.28 13.26
CA GLY A 108 2.94 21.96 13.47
C GLY A 108 4.05 20.93 13.59
N GLY A 109 5.02 21.01 12.75
CA GLY A 109 6.14 20.09 12.82
C GLY A 109 6.90 20.28 14.14
N PRO A 110 7.37 19.21 14.76
CA PRO A 110 8.30 19.34 15.88
C PRO A 110 9.58 20.01 15.41
N ALA A 111 10.24 20.72 16.27
CA ALA A 111 11.59 21.17 16.01
C ALA A 111 12.51 19.97 16.25
N GLY A 112 13.02 19.38 15.19
CA GLY A 112 13.87 18.21 15.28
C GLY A 112 13.29 17.02 14.53
N ALA A 113 13.45 15.83 15.07
CA ALA A 113 13.05 14.59 14.40
C ALA A 113 11.53 14.55 14.17
N ILE A 114 11.11 14.36 12.94
CA ILE A 114 9.70 14.19 12.60
C ILE A 114 9.40 12.76 12.13
N ALA A 115 10.43 11.95 11.91
CA ALA A 115 10.29 10.55 11.50
C ALA A 115 11.56 9.79 11.84
N TYR A 116 11.46 8.48 11.85
CA TYR A 116 12.62 7.59 11.95
C TYR A 116 12.62 6.60 10.80
N ALA A 117 13.79 6.44 10.22
CA ALA A 117 14.01 5.48 9.15
C ALA A 117 14.04 4.04 9.71
N ILE A 118 13.86 3.08 8.82
CA ILE A 118 13.83 1.65 9.19
C ILE A 118 15.12 1.24 9.92
N ASN A 119 16.25 1.85 9.56
CA ASN A 119 17.57 1.59 10.20
C ASN A 119 17.81 2.38 11.49
N SER A 120 16.80 2.97 12.08
CA SER A 120 16.79 3.79 13.30
C SER A 120 17.45 5.16 13.18
N VAL A 121 17.90 5.56 11.99
CA VAL A 121 18.39 6.93 11.76
C VAL A 121 17.18 7.87 11.67
N LYS A 122 17.23 9.01 12.33
CA LYS A 122 16.12 9.96 12.30
C LYS A 122 16.10 10.81 11.04
N PHE A 123 14.93 11.28 10.65
CA PHE A 123 14.73 12.37 9.70
C PHE A 123 14.55 13.68 10.47
N ASP A 124 15.40 14.65 10.18
CA ASP A 124 15.40 15.97 10.82
C ASP A 124 15.62 17.04 9.72
N PRO A 125 14.54 17.32 8.92
CA PRO A 125 14.70 18.11 7.70
C PRO A 125 15.04 19.59 7.93
N GLY A 126 14.77 20.11 9.11
CA GLY A 126 15.07 21.49 9.45
C GLY A 126 16.51 21.67 9.90
N THR A 127 16.94 22.91 10.00
CA THR A 127 18.24 23.23 10.59
C THR A 127 18.05 24.22 11.76
N ALA A 128 19.03 24.28 12.63
CA ALA A 128 19.10 25.34 13.65
C ALA A 128 19.69 26.64 13.07
N GLY A 129 20.10 26.61 11.81
CA GLY A 129 20.73 27.73 11.13
C GLY A 129 19.78 28.89 10.86
N ARG A 130 20.22 30.11 11.16
CA ARG A 130 19.43 31.34 10.97
C ARG A 130 20.28 32.50 10.47
N CYS A 131 19.62 33.40 9.73
CA CYS A 131 20.19 34.69 9.35
C CYS A 131 19.26 35.81 9.81
N ASN A 132 19.86 36.97 10.17
CA ASN A 132 19.11 38.21 10.35
C ASN A 132 18.99 38.98 9.03
N ASP A 133 18.28 40.10 9.03
CA ASP A 133 18.04 40.92 7.84
C ASP A 133 19.31 41.59 7.29
N ASP A 134 20.39 41.66 8.08
CA ASP A 134 21.67 42.24 7.68
C ASP A 134 22.64 41.19 7.09
N GLY A 135 22.19 39.93 6.94
CA GLY A 135 23.00 38.84 6.40
C GLY A 135 24.05 38.33 7.37
N GLU A 136 23.85 38.54 8.68
CA GLU A 136 24.64 37.88 9.70
C GLU A 136 23.99 36.54 10.01
N CYS A 137 24.69 35.46 9.76
CA CYS A 137 24.16 34.11 9.80
C CYS A 137 24.91 33.23 10.78
N SER A 138 24.22 32.21 11.29
CA SER A 138 24.86 31.15 12.08
C SER A 138 24.31 29.79 11.62
N LEU A 139 25.17 28.80 11.48
CA LEU A 139 24.77 27.42 11.14
C LEU A 139 24.28 26.65 12.38
N ALA A 140 24.48 27.20 13.59
CA ALA A 140 24.07 26.56 14.83
C ALA A 140 23.44 27.60 15.75
N GLN A 141 22.14 27.46 15.99
CA GLN A 141 21.39 28.33 16.91
C GLN A 141 21.57 29.82 16.63
N GLY A 142 21.34 30.21 15.38
CA GLY A 142 21.43 31.62 14.97
C GLY A 142 20.23 32.45 15.43
N GLU A 143 20.48 33.77 15.56
CA GLU A 143 19.40 34.75 15.75
C GLU A 143 18.92 35.25 14.39
N GLY A 144 17.64 35.51 14.26
CA GLY A 144 17.06 36.02 13.03
C GLY A 144 15.85 35.18 12.59
N GLN A 145 15.20 35.67 11.57
CA GLN A 145 13.94 35.08 11.10
C GLN A 145 14.10 34.19 9.87
N TRP A 146 15.27 34.22 9.20
CA TRP A 146 15.49 33.51 7.95
C TRP A 146 16.11 32.13 8.27
N SER A 147 15.29 31.08 8.16
CA SER A 147 15.73 29.70 8.45
C SER A 147 16.55 29.16 7.29
N ILE A 148 17.79 28.78 7.54
CA ILE A 148 18.69 28.26 6.52
C ILE A 148 18.29 26.82 6.18
N GLU A 149 18.16 26.51 4.90
CA GLU A 149 17.97 25.14 4.41
C GLU A 149 19.31 24.39 4.38
N ALA A 150 19.29 23.09 4.65
CA ALA A 150 20.50 22.26 4.51
C ALA A 150 20.80 21.96 3.05
N LEU A 151 19.76 21.80 2.24
CA LEU A 151 19.85 21.27 0.87
C LEU A 151 19.37 22.29 -0.16
N GLY A 152 19.66 22.04 -1.44
CA GLY A 152 19.14 22.85 -2.55
C GLY A 152 19.98 24.06 -2.90
N HIS A 153 21.12 24.30 -2.24
CA HIS A 153 22.02 25.43 -2.54
C HIS A 153 23.44 25.13 -2.09
N GLU A 154 24.39 26.01 -2.49
CA GLU A 154 25.82 25.85 -2.18
C GLU A 154 26.35 26.93 -1.21
N THR A 155 25.50 27.88 -0.76
CA THR A 155 25.96 29.01 0.05
C THR A 155 26.26 28.62 1.49
N PHE A 156 25.43 27.76 2.06
CA PHE A 156 25.57 27.27 3.42
C PHE A 156 25.84 25.76 3.35
N ASP A 157 27.01 25.36 3.75
CA ASP A 157 27.47 23.97 3.62
C ASP A 157 27.57 23.38 5.03
N PHE A 158 26.65 22.46 5.35
CA PHE A 158 26.60 21.77 6.64
C PHE A 158 27.47 20.49 6.65
N GLY A 159 28.15 20.22 5.54
CA GLY A 159 29.02 19.04 5.41
C GLY A 159 28.25 17.75 5.16
N ASP A 160 27.12 17.87 4.45
CA ASP A 160 26.23 16.74 4.14
C ASP A 160 26.91 15.74 3.21
N ASP A 161 26.57 14.47 3.35
CA ASP A 161 27.09 13.39 2.51
C ASP A 161 26.12 13.04 1.36
N MET A 162 26.46 11.95 0.63
CA MET A 162 25.66 11.48 -0.51
C MET A 162 24.27 10.98 -0.13
N ASN A 163 24.00 10.82 1.16
CA ASN A 163 22.66 10.44 1.65
C ASN A 163 21.86 11.66 2.13
N HIS A 164 22.30 12.87 1.77
CA HIS A 164 21.68 14.13 2.23
C HIS A 164 21.59 14.18 3.76
N ALA A 165 22.69 13.79 4.42
CA ALA A 165 22.75 13.61 5.86
C ALA A 165 24.05 14.16 6.43
N HIS A 166 24.02 14.54 7.71
CA HIS A 166 25.22 14.94 8.43
C HIS A 166 25.12 14.56 9.92
N VAL A 167 26.09 15.02 10.72
CA VAL A 167 26.24 14.62 12.12
C VAL A 167 26.03 15.82 13.04
N GLN A 168 25.10 15.70 13.99
CA GLN A 168 24.88 16.72 15.03
C GLN A 168 26.02 16.74 16.05
N PRO A 169 26.15 17.82 16.85
CA PRO A 169 27.20 17.88 17.90
C PRO A 169 27.10 16.76 18.95
N THR A 170 25.94 16.10 19.06
CA THR A 170 25.73 14.92 19.91
C THR A 170 26.34 13.64 19.32
N GLY A 171 26.80 13.69 18.07
CA GLY A 171 27.26 12.51 17.34
C GLY A 171 26.17 11.78 16.55
N GLU A 172 24.96 12.34 16.53
CA GLU A 172 23.80 11.73 15.89
C GLU A 172 23.78 12.02 14.38
N TYR A 173 23.90 10.98 13.59
CA TYR A 173 23.75 11.05 12.12
C TYR A 173 22.25 11.14 11.80
N HIS A 174 21.87 11.99 10.85
CA HIS A 174 20.45 12.19 10.52
C HIS A 174 20.28 12.65 9.07
N TYR A 175 19.13 12.28 8.49
CA TYR A 175 18.76 12.64 7.11
C TYR A 175 18.04 13.99 7.07
N HIS A 176 18.45 14.85 6.13
CA HIS A 176 17.72 16.07 5.76
C HIS A 176 16.85 15.85 4.53
N GLY A 177 17.12 14.83 3.74
CA GLY A 177 16.42 14.51 2.50
C GLY A 177 16.56 13.05 2.12
N MET A 178 16.71 12.79 0.83
CA MET A 178 16.70 11.45 0.26
C MET A 178 17.82 10.56 0.81
N PRO A 179 17.50 9.46 1.53
CA PRO A 179 18.53 8.56 2.05
C PRO A 179 18.94 7.54 0.97
N GLU A 180 19.74 7.98 0.00
CA GLU A 180 20.03 7.25 -1.25
C GLU A 180 20.47 5.80 -1.01
N LEU A 181 21.43 5.58 -0.13
CA LEU A 181 21.97 4.25 0.09
C LEU A 181 21.09 3.38 1.00
N LEU A 182 20.20 3.98 1.79
CA LEU A 182 19.15 3.23 2.47
C LEU A 182 18.13 2.70 1.46
N ILE A 183 17.73 3.53 0.48
CA ILE A 183 16.81 3.10 -0.59
C ILE A 183 17.42 1.94 -1.37
N ASP A 184 18.71 2.06 -1.75
CA ASP A 184 19.45 1.00 -2.43
C ASP A 184 19.45 -0.31 -1.61
N PHE A 185 19.55 -0.19 -0.29
CA PHE A 185 19.56 -1.33 0.63
C PHE A 185 18.16 -1.98 0.71
N LEU A 186 17.09 -1.16 0.72
CA LEU A 186 15.71 -1.63 0.94
C LEU A 186 15.03 -2.11 -0.34
N GLY A 187 15.39 -1.60 -1.49
CA GLY A 187 14.66 -1.91 -2.72
C GLY A 187 15.45 -1.70 -4.00
N THR A 188 14.73 -1.42 -5.04
CA THR A 188 15.29 -1.04 -6.33
C THR A 188 15.06 0.46 -6.56
N ASP A 189 15.88 1.05 -7.42
CA ASP A 189 15.85 2.49 -7.72
C ASP A 189 14.52 3.01 -8.25
N GLN A 190 13.58 2.15 -8.56
CA GLN A 190 12.32 2.55 -9.21
C GLN A 190 11.08 1.99 -8.51
N ASP A 191 11.20 1.52 -7.28
CA ASP A 191 10.08 1.04 -6.48
C ASP A 191 9.53 2.16 -5.57
N MET A 192 8.28 2.08 -5.20
CA MET A 192 7.73 2.88 -4.08
C MET A 192 8.23 2.22 -2.79
N THR A 193 9.28 2.81 -2.20
CA THR A 193 10.03 2.19 -1.12
C THR A 193 9.64 2.80 0.24
N LEU A 194 9.13 1.98 1.15
CA LEU A 194 8.87 2.37 2.53
C LEU A 194 10.21 2.55 3.24
N VAL A 195 10.52 3.77 3.68
CA VAL A 195 11.81 4.10 4.31
C VAL A 195 11.72 4.36 5.80
N GLY A 196 10.52 4.50 6.37
CA GLY A 196 10.38 4.78 7.80
C GLY A 196 8.96 5.12 8.22
N TRP A 197 8.84 5.66 9.43
CA TRP A 197 7.56 6.04 10.05
C TRP A 197 7.68 7.44 10.63
N ALA A 198 6.67 8.26 10.37
CA ALA A 198 6.56 9.61 10.95
C ALA A 198 6.06 9.53 12.39
N SER A 199 6.32 10.57 13.18
CA SER A 199 6.00 10.60 14.61
C SER A 199 4.51 10.51 14.92
N ASP A 200 3.65 10.75 13.92
CA ASP A 200 2.19 10.58 14.01
C ASP A 200 1.72 9.19 13.56
N GLY A 201 2.66 8.29 13.23
CA GLY A 201 2.37 6.90 12.87
C GLY A 201 2.21 6.64 11.38
N PHE A 202 2.09 7.66 10.54
CA PHE A 202 1.95 7.45 9.10
C PHE A 202 3.26 7.00 8.46
N PRO A 203 3.20 6.16 7.41
CA PRO A 203 4.41 5.68 6.74
C PRO A 203 5.09 6.76 5.90
N VAL A 204 6.38 6.61 5.73
CA VAL A 204 7.23 7.50 4.93
C VAL A 204 7.81 6.72 3.76
N TYR A 205 7.56 7.19 2.55
CA TYR A 205 8.07 6.59 1.32
C TYR A 205 9.10 7.51 0.66
N ALA A 206 9.93 6.91 -0.19
CA ALA A 206 10.97 7.65 -0.92
C ALA A 206 10.70 7.68 -2.41
N ARG A 207 10.82 8.88 -2.97
CA ARG A 207 10.89 9.29 -4.37
C ARG A 207 9.65 8.93 -5.22
N TYR A 208 9.37 7.61 -5.37
CA TYR A 208 8.37 7.12 -6.33
C TYR A 208 7.04 6.80 -5.65
N GLY A 209 5.96 7.10 -6.36
CA GLY A 209 4.62 6.70 -5.98
C GLY A 209 3.75 6.53 -7.22
N PHE A 210 2.56 6.01 -7.06
CA PHE A 210 1.66 5.72 -8.16
C PHE A 210 1.14 7.02 -8.81
N SER A 211 1.16 7.12 -10.12
CA SER A 211 0.70 8.31 -10.85
C SER A 211 -0.80 8.59 -10.63
N ASP A 212 -1.60 7.55 -10.44
CA ASP A 212 -2.95 7.67 -9.90
C ASP A 212 -2.92 7.17 -8.45
N ALA A 213 -3.20 8.05 -7.51
CA ALA A 213 -3.14 7.75 -6.08
C ALA A 213 -4.09 6.62 -5.65
N ASN A 214 -5.08 6.28 -6.46
CA ASN A 214 -6.07 5.24 -6.14
C ASN A 214 -5.87 3.95 -6.94
N ASP A 215 -4.76 3.81 -7.70
CA ASP A 215 -4.57 2.65 -8.58
C ASP A 215 -3.15 2.06 -8.48
N LEU A 216 -3.02 0.93 -7.77
CA LEU A 216 -1.77 0.16 -7.67
C LEU A 216 -1.24 -0.31 -9.04
N GLY A 217 -2.07 -0.30 -10.08
CA GLY A 217 -1.67 -0.67 -11.42
C GLY A 217 -1.16 0.49 -12.27
N SER A 218 -1.24 1.71 -11.76
CA SER A 218 -0.77 2.88 -12.49
C SER A 218 0.77 2.96 -12.50
N GLU A 219 1.32 3.79 -13.36
CA GLU A 219 2.77 3.96 -13.50
C GLU A 219 3.37 4.56 -12.24
N LEU A 220 4.53 4.07 -11.80
CA LEU A 220 5.29 4.72 -10.75
C LEU A 220 6.03 5.92 -11.33
N ILE A 221 5.86 7.08 -10.69
CA ILE A 221 6.51 8.33 -11.09
C ILE A 221 7.23 8.93 -9.88
N SER A 222 8.23 9.78 -10.11
CA SER A 222 8.80 10.61 -9.06
C SER A 222 7.75 11.65 -8.66
N LEU A 223 7.24 11.55 -7.43
CA LEU A 223 6.20 12.46 -6.94
C LEU A 223 6.80 13.85 -6.69
N GLN A 224 6.08 14.87 -7.13
CA GLN A 224 6.55 16.24 -7.06
C GLN A 224 5.90 16.99 -5.91
N PRO A 225 6.69 17.69 -5.07
CA PRO A 225 6.10 18.54 -4.04
C PRO A 225 5.30 19.70 -4.65
N SER A 226 4.31 20.21 -3.91
CA SER A 226 3.56 21.40 -4.31
C SER A 226 4.19 22.68 -3.77
N TRP A 227 5.42 22.61 -3.31
CA TRP A 227 6.21 23.77 -2.92
C TRP A 227 7.02 24.28 -4.11
N ARG A 228 7.10 25.59 -4.24
CA ARG A 228 7.89 26.19 -5.32
C ARG A 228 8.65 27.42 -4.80
N LEU A 229 9.71 27.77 -5.50
CA LEU A 229 10.47 28.98 -5.21
C LEU A 229 9.61 30.21 -5.51
N LYS A 230 9.57 31.18 -4.62
CA LYS A 230 8.86 32.44 -4.82
C LYS A 230 9.49 33.23 -5.98
N ASP A 231 8.65 33.91 -6.76
CA ASP A 231 9.11 34.77 -7.87
C ASP A 231 9.92 35.99 -7.38
N THR A 232 9.66 36.45 -6.15
CA THR A 232 10.34 37.60 -5.54
C THR A 232 10.63 37.32 -4.07
N PRO A 233 11.75 37.79 -3.57
CA PRO A 233 12.06 37.60 -2.14
C PRO A 233 11.10 38.42 -1.25
N ASP A 234 10.88 37.95 -0.05
CA ASP A 234 10.10 38.65 0.97
C ASP A 234 10.87 39.90 1.46
N ASP A 235 10.13 40.90 1.94
CA ASP A 235 10.71 42.15 2.49
C ASP A 235 11.65 41.83 3.68
N GLY A 236 12.85 42.36 3.62
CA GLY A 236 13.87 42.16 4.65
C GLY A 236 14.77 40.94 4.44
N ARG A 237 14.49 40.13 3.42
CA ARG A 237 15.35 38.96 3.13
C ARG A 237 16.77 39.42 2.78
N PRO A 238 17.81 38.90 3.48
CA PRO A 238 19.17 39.27 3.13
C PRO A 238 19.58 38.68 1.78
N ASP A 239 20.17 39.51 0.93
CA ASP A 239 20.68 39.11 -0.39
C ASP A 239 22.18 38.80 -0.37
N THR A 240 22.86 39.09 0.73
CA THR A 240 24.31 38.87 0.87
C THR A 240 24.65 38.38 2.27
N LEU A 241 25.55 37.42 2.33
CA LEU A 241 26.17 36.90 3.56
C LEU A 241 27.30 37.83 3.97
N THR A 242 27.18 38.40 5.17
CA THR A 242 28.17 39.32 5.73
C THR A 242 29.01 38.68 6.82
N VAL A 243 28.42 37.84 7.65
CA VAL A 243 29.09 37.10 8.74
C VAL A 243 28.51 35.68 8.80
N LEU A 244 29.35 34.67 8.93
CA LEU A 244 28.95 33.30 9.20
C LEU A 244 29.59 32.80 10.48
N GLN A 245 28.75 32.31 11.40
CA GLN A 245 29.18 31.68 12.66
C GLN A 245 28.77 30.20 12.67
N GLY A 246 29.43 29.39 13.45
CA GLY A 246 29.06 27.97 13.65
C GLY A 246 29.62 27.06 12.58
N GLY A 247 30.64 27.08 12.11
CA GLY A 247 31.50 26.20 11.34
C GLY A 247 32.84 26.10 12.05
N PRO A 248 33.94 25.88 11.36
CA PRO A 248 35.26 25.82 12.00
C PRO A 248 35.76 27.18 12.53
N GLY A 249 34.85 28.12 12.72
CA GLY A 249 35.13 29.43 13.33
C GLY A 249 34.30 30.54 12.71
N GLN A 250 34.31 31.69 13.39
CA GLN A 250 33.63 32.86 12.86
C GLN A 250 34.41 33.42 11.65
N ALA A 251 33.78 33.58 10.53
CA ALA A 251 34.36 34.17 9.33
C ALA A 251 33.55 35.38 8.89
N THR A 252 34.24 36.43 8.45
CA THR A 252 33.61 37.60 7.83
C THR A 252 33.74 37.44 6.32
N TYR A 253 32.61 37.49 5.64
CA TYR A 253 32.55 37.30 4.20
C TYR A 253 32.37 38.64 3.49
N PRO A 254 33.06 38.85 2.36
CA PRO A 254 32.93 40.10 1.61
C PRO A 254 31.67 40.05 0.71
N ASN A 255 30.49 40.10 1.33
CA ASN A 255 29.20 40.18 0.62
C ASN A 255 29.01 39.06 -0.41
N ILE A 256 29.00 37.80 0.05
CA ILE A 256 28.70 36.65 -0.81
C ILE A 256 27.19 36.65 -1.08
N PRO A 257 26.77 36.59 -2.35
CA PRO A 257 25.34 36.53 -2.64
C PRO A 257 24.66 35.31 -2.01
N ILE A 258 23.47 35.51 -1.45
CA ILE A 258 22.62 34.42 -0.94
C ILE A 258 21.52 34.18 -2.00
N PRO A 259 21.57 33.07 -2.73
CA PRO A 259 20.58 32.81 -3.78
C PRO A 259 19.18 32.56 -3.19
N MET A 260 18.16 32.76 -3.99
CA MET A 260 16.81 32.29 -3.68
C MET A 260 16.88 30.76 -3.55
N GLY A 261 16.18 30.21 -2.55
CA GLY A 261 16.20 28.79 -2.21
C GLY A 261 17.09 28.47 -1.00
N ALA A 262 17.86 29.45 -0.51
CA ALA A 262 18.73 29.25 0.65
C ALA A 262 17.98 29.29 1.98
N PHE A 263 16.76 29.81 1.99
CA PHE A 263 15.94 29.91 3.20
C PHE A 263 14.59 29.19 3.00
N THR A 264 14.07 28.61 4.07
CA THR A 264 12.71 28.04 4.07
C THR A 264 11.67 29.06 3.55
N GLN A 265 11.83 30.33 3.95
CA GLN A 265 10.92 31.41 3.59
C GLN A 265 11.01 31.81 2.11
N ASP A 266 11.99 31.32 1.37
CA ASP A 266 12.10 31.54 -0.08
C ASP A 266 11.05 30.74 -0.86
N PHE A 267 10.42 29.78 -0.24
CA PHE A 267 9.46 28.89 -0.87
C PHE A 267 8.03 29.22 -0.44
N GLU A 268 7.09 28.86 -1.30
CA GLU A 268 5.64 28.96 -0.99
C GLU A 268 4.94 27.67 -1.43
N TYR A 269 3.97 27.26 -0.65
CA TYR A 269 3.10 26.15 -1.00
C TYR A 269 2.04 26.65 -1.98
N VAL A 270 1.81 25.90 -3.07
CA VAL A 270 0.78 26.21 -4.07
C VAL A 270 0.00 24.93 -4.35
N GLU A 271 -1.20 24.86 -3.80
CA GLU A 271 -2.09 23.71 -3.96
C GLU A 271 -2.22 23.29 -5.41
N GLY A 272 -1.95 22.02 -5.69
CA GLY A 272 -2.02 21.44 -7.04
C GLY A 272 -0.86 21.80 -7.98
N UNK A 273 0.28 22.26 -7.36
CA UNK A 273 1.41 22.52 -8.02
C UNK A 273 2.09 21.34 -8.38
N GLY A 274 2.15 20.43 -7.53
CA GLY A 274 2.68 19.08 -7.59
C GLY A 274 1.66 18.01 -7.22
N ASP A 275 2.17 16.88 -6.74
CA ASP A 275 1.36 15.70 -6.40
C ASP A 275 1.01 15.64 -4.91
N LEU A 276 1.68 16.45 -4.08
CA LEU A 276 1.70 16.34 -2.63
C LEU A 276 1.13 17.59 -1.96
N ASP A 277 0.64 17.44 -0.74
CA ASP A 277 0.09 18.54 0.07
C ASP A 277 1.19 19.38 0.74
N GLU A 278 0.80 20.31 1.60
CA GLU A 278 1.73 21.24 2.28
C GLU A 278 2.68 20.55 3.25
N CYS A 279 2.34 19.33 3.70
CA CYS A 279 3.22 18.52 4.55
C CYS A 279 3.97 17.44 3.76
N ASN A 280 4.05 17.60 2.44
CA ASN A 280 4.75 16.68 1.53
C ASN A 280 4.19 15.26 1.61
N GLY A 281 2.87 15.13 1.73
CA GLY A 281 2.18 13.85 1.77
C GLY A 281 0.95 13.84 0.89
N ARG A 282 0.28 12.71 0.83
CA ARG A 282 -1.03 12.58 0.18
C ARG A 282 -1.72 11.29 0.63
N ILE A 283 -3.03 11.19 0.42
CA ILE A 283 -3.78 9.95 0.58
C ILE A 283 -3.65 9.13 -0.72
N GLY A 284 -3.36 7.85 -0.59
CA GLY A 284 -3.29 6.97 -1.76
C GLY A 284 -2.88 5.54 -1.42
N VAL A 285 -2.98 4.67 -2.41
CA VAL A 285 -2.59 3.26 -2.28
C VAL A 285 -1.06 3.14 -2.30
N THR A 286 -0.55 2.17 -1.54
CA THR A 286 0.88 1.83 -1.51
C THR A 286 1.02 0.31 -1.57
N PRO A 287 2.24 -0.22 -1.82
CA PRO A 287 2.41 -1.68 -1.80
C PRO A 287 1.99 -2.33 -0.48
N GLU A 288 2.20 -1.64 0.66
CA GLU A 288 1.87 -2.13 1.99
C GLU A 288 0.41 -1.84 2.37
N PHE A 289 -0.19 -0.79 1.81
CA PHE A 289 -1.56 -0.35 2.13
C PHE A 289 -2.38 -0.28 0.83
N PRO A 290 -2.74 -1.41 0.30
CA PRO A 290 -3.54 -1.45 -0.94
C PRO A 290 -4.94 -0.85 -0.85
N UNK A 291 -5.31 -0.57 0.29
CA UNK A 291 -6.36 0.04 0.63
C UNK A 291 -6.29 1.39 0.61
N GLY A 292 -5.36 1.94 0.70
CA GLY A 292 -4.99 3.35 0.78
C GLY A 292 -4.65 3.77 2.20
N ILE A 293 -3.81 4.80 2.30
CA ILE A 293 -3.40 5.41 3.57
C ILE A 293 -2.91 6.82 3.27
N TYR A 294 -2.93 7.71 4.25
CA TYR A 294 -2.13 8.94 4.15
C TYR A 294 -0.65 8.57 4.33
N TYR A 295 0.24 9.14 3.55
CA TYR A 295 1.67 8.87 3.66
C TYR A 295 2.49 10.11 3.31
N TYR A 296 3.68 10.19 3.88
CA TYR A 296 4.65 11.24 3.58
C TYR A 296 5.64 10.77 2.54
N MET A 297 6.18 11.73 1.78
CA MET A 297 7.22 11.46 0.78
C MET A 297 8.51 12.18 1.11
N VAL A 298 9.63 11.48 0.94
CA VAL A 298 10.93 12.11 0.76
C VAL A 298 11.07 12.41 -0.72
N THR A 299 11.37 13.67 -1.07
CA THR A 299 11.39 14.14 -2.47
C THR A 299 12.75 14.75 -2.84
N ASP A 300 13.02 14.83 -4.14
CA ASP A 300 14.27 15.42 -4.68
C ASP A 300 14.30 16.95 -4.55
N ASP A 301 13.15 17.55 -4.47
CA ASP A 301 12.99 19.02 -4.40
C ASP A 301 12.36 19.43 -3.07
N UNK A 302 12.55 20.74 -2.56
CA UNK A 302 12.07 21.30 -1.45
C UNK A 302 10.77 20.98 -1.34
N PRO A 303 10.31 20.59 -0.32
CA PRO A 303 10.93 20.67 1.01
C PRO A 303 11.86 19.50 1.35
N PHE A 304 12.15 18.61 0.44
CA PHE A 304 12.95 17.40 0.59
C PHE A 304 12.28 16.37 1.50
N PHE A 305 11.76 16.76 2.63
CA PHE A 305 10.92 15.96 3.51
C PHE A 305 9.96 16.88 4.26
N SER A 306 8.93 16.29 4.86
CA SER A 306 7.85 17.00 5.53
C SER A 306 8.34 18.03 6.55
N ARG A 307 7.65 19.18 6.60
CA ARG A 307 7.90 20.24 7.60
C ARG A 307 6.75 20.33 8.59
N CYS A 308 5.77 19.43 8.51
CA CYS A 308 4.61 19.38 9.41
C CYS A 308 4.04 17.97 9.43
N LEU A 309 3.19 17.69 10.40
CA LEU A 309 2.49 16.42 10.51
C LEU A 309 0.98 16.65 10.34
N LYS A 310 0.32 15.73 9.66
CA LYS A 310 -1.13 15.78 9.41
C LYS A 310 -1.91 14.89 10.39
N GLY A 311 -1.23 14.00 11.07
CA GLY A 311 -1.85 13.09 12.03
C GLY A 311 -1.79 13.61 13.46
N GLU A 312 -2.60 13.02 14.32
CA GLU A 312 -2.49 13.24 15.74
C GLU A 312 -1.20 12.61 16.26
N PHE A 313 -0.44 13.31 17.02
CA PHE A 313 0.75 12.78 17.68
C PHE A 313 0.80 13.21 19.14
N ALA A 314 1.40 12.37 19.96
CA ALA A 314 1.50 12.66 21.39
C ALA A 314 2.35 13.92 21.59
N THR A 315 1.75 14.97 22.16
CA THR A 315 2.45 16.21 22.44
C THR A 315 3.55 15.93 23.47
N GLY A 316 4.77 15.81 23.00
CA GLY A 316 5.93 15.48 23.86
C GLY A 316 7.03 14.72 23.13
N GLY A 317 6.75 14.22 21.92
CA GLY A 317 7.72 13.47 21.13
C GLY A 317 8.54 14.36 20.18
N GLY A 318 9.28 15.27 20.70
CA GLY A 318 10.25 16.04 19.94
C GLY A 318 11.37 16.43 20.86
N GLY A 319 12.50 15.85 20.67
CA GLY A 319 13.83 16.11 21.22
C GLY A 319 14.02 17.16 22.30
N GLY A 320 13.27 17.12 23.34
CA GLY A 320 13.43 18.04 24.47
C GLY A 320 12.49 17.59 25.58
N GLY A 321 12.97 16.77 26.42
CA GLY A 321 12.54 16.38 27.76
C GLY A 321 11.19 16.84 28.28
N GLY A 322 10.12 16.61 27.55
CA GLY A 322 8.78 16.80 28.12
C GLY A 322 8.23 15.45 28.56
N UNK A 323 7.88 15.24 29.73
CA UNK A 323 7.40 14.16 30.21
C UNK A 323 6.19 13.84 29.52
N LEU A 324 6.13 12.81 29.35
CA LEU A 324 4.88 12.26 28.95
C LEU A 324 3.79 12.66 29.95
N PRO A 325 2.60 13.02 29.54
CA PRO A 325 1.48 13.21 30.44
C PRO A 325 1.36 11.94 31.31
N ASN A 326 1.13 12.15 32.63
CA ASN A 326 0.85 11.03 33.53
C ASN A 326 -0.25 10.15 32.93
N UNK A 327 0.00 9.19 32.82
CA UNK A 327 -0.85 8.26 32.37
C UNK A 327 -2.20 8.30 32.86
N ASP A 328 -2.32 8.74 34.07
CA ASP A 328 -3.60 8.89 34.73
C ASP A 328 -4.47 10.01 34.12
N GLU A 329 -3.97 10.77 33.17
CA GLU A 329 -4.72 11.88 32.53
C GLU A 329 -4.96 11.66 31.01
N VAL A 330 -4.46 10.57 30.44
CA VAL A 330 -4.83 10.19 29.09
C VAL A 330 -6.17 9.46 29.21
N PRO A 331 -7.25 9.92 28.58
CA PRO A 331 -8.44 9.06 28.46
C PRO A 331 -7.96 7.77 27.83
N PRO A 332 -8.42 6.63 28.33
CA PRO A 332 -8.05 5.38 27.67
C PRO A 332 -8.37 5.53 26.18
N UNK A 333 -7.43 5.73 25.42
CA UNK A 333 -7.59 5.90 24.24
C UNK A 333 -8.37 4.97 23.78
N SER A 334 -9.33 5.26 23.39
CA SER A 334 -10.06 4.36 22.59
C SER A 334 -9.11 4.00 21.46
N PRO A 335 -8.58 2.81 21.41
CA PRO A 335 -7.80 2.47 20.23
C PRO A 335 -8.79 2.47 19.09
N CYS A 336 -8.58 3.38 18.13
CA CYS A 336 -9.21 3.32 16.82
C CYS A 336 -10.72 3.55 16.76
N CYS A 337 -11.24 4.54 17.49
CA CYS A 337 -12.62 4.98 17.23
C CYS A 337 -12.70 5.46 15.77
N GLY A 338 -13.57 4.84 14.97
CA GLY A 338 -13.67 5.05 13.53
C GLY A 338 -13.19 3.85 12.73
N ASP A 339 -12.82 2.75 13.41
CA ASP A 339 -12.36 1.54 12.73
C ASP A 339 -13.52 0.59 12.33
N GLY A 340 -14.73 0.98 12.68
CA GLY A 340 -15.92 0.19 12.33
C GLY A 340 -16.21 -0.98 13.27
N ILE A 341 -15.37 -1.22 14.28
CA ILE A 341 -15.53 -2.35 15.20
C ILE A 341 -15.72 -1.84 16.63
N CYS A 342 -16.88 -2.08 17.20
CA CYS A 342 -17.13 -1.78 18.61
C CYS A 342 -16.42 -2.80 19.49
N GLY A 343 -15.18 -2.54 19.87
CA GLY A 343 -14.38 -3.49 20.64
C GLY A 343 -13.51 -2.85 21.73
N GLY A 344 -12.88 -3.68 22.54
CA GLY A 344 -11.99 -3.23 23.60
C GLY A 344 -12.68 -2.31 24.60
N PRO A 345 -12.14 -1.10 24.85
CA PRO A 345 -12.74 -0.14 25.78
C PRO A 345 -13.80 0.75 25.17
N GLU A 346 -14.18 0.54 23.91
CA GLU A 346 -15.16 1.37 23.22
C GLU A 346 -16.58 1.11 23.68
N THR A 347 -17.36 2.18 23.66
CA THR A 347 -18.77 2.15 24.02
C THR A 347 -19.53 3.17 23.16
N GLU A 348 -20.85 3.06 23.09
CA GLU A 348 -21.71 4.03 22.40
C GLU A 348 -21.48 5.49 22.89
N ASP A 349 -20.95 5.66 24.09
CA ASP A 349 -20.69 7.00 24.67
C ASP A 349 -19.36 7.61 24.21
N ASN A 350 -18.32 6.79 24.03
CA ASN A 350 -16.98 7.30 23.69
C ASN A 350 -16.60 7.06 22.22
N CYS A 351 -17.28 6.13 21.55
CA CYS A 351 -17.11 5.90 20.11
C CYS A 351 -18.46 5.63 19.45
N PRO A 352 -19.28 6.66 19.25
CA PRO A 352 -20.60 6.45 18.61
C PRO A 352 -20.52 6.07 17.13
N SER A 353 -19.40 6.29 16.44
CA SER A 353 -19.25 5.85 15.07
C SER A 353 -19.23 4.33 14.94
N ASP A 354 -18.63 3.66 15.90
CA ASP A 354 -18.44 2.21 15.85
C ASP A 354 -19.46 1.46 16.70
N CYS A 355 -19.87 2.05 17.81
CA CYS A 355 -20.75 1.40 18.77
C CYS A 355 -22.23 1.81 18.67
N ALA A 356 -22.61 2.66 17.70
CA ALA A 356 -24.03 2.98 17.51
C ALA A 356 -24.76 1.73 16.97
N THR A 357 -25.81 1.34 17.65
CA THR A 357 -26.62 0.16 17.28
C THR A 357 -27.24 0.32 15.88
N GLY A 358 -26.58 -0.20 14.88
CA GLY A 358 -27.02 -0.10 13.49
C GLY A 358 -26.14 -0.89 12.53
N ASN A 359 -25.58 -1.99 13.00
CA ASN A 359 -24.78 -2.88 12.15
C ASN A 359 -25.57 -3.25 10.89
N SER A 360 -25.06 -2.86 9.74
CA SER A 360 -25.63 -3.20 8.43
C SER A 360 -24.93 -4.45 7.92
N GLY A 361 -25.63 -5.53 7.76
CA GLY A 361 -25.03 -6.78 7.25
C GLY A 361 -24.31 -6.57 5.91
N PRO A 362 -23.41 -7.50 5.55
CA PRO A 362 -22.48 -7.33 4.42
C PRO A 362 -23.18 -7.06 3.09
N SER A 363 -22.54 -6.28 2.23
CA SER A 363 -23.06 -5.89 0.92
C SER A 363 -22.33 -6.63 -0.21
N LEU A 364 -22.98 -6.73 -1.39
CA LEU A 364 -22.43 -7.40 -2.56
C LEU A 364 -21.87 -6.35 -3.54
N UNK A 365 -20.63 -6.53 -3.56
CA UNK A 365 -19.97 -5.60 -4.30
C UNK A 365 -19.97 -5.91 -5.73
N ASN A 366 -19.73 -7.15 -6.12
CA ASN A 366 -19.77 -7.65 -7.49
C ASN A 366 -20.22 -9.12 -7.54
N PHE A 367 -20.87 -9.51 -8.61
CA PHE A 367 -21.25 -10.92 -8.82
C PHE A 367 -21.31 -11.25 -10.31
N SER A 368 -20.64 -12.33 -10.68
CA SER A 368 -20.71 -12.89 -12.04
C SER A 368 -20.81 -14.41 -11.98
N ILE A 369 -21.76 -14.97 -12.71
CA ILE A 369 -21.86 -16.42 -12.91
C ILE A 369 -21.76 -16.69 -14.41
N TYR A 370 -20.99 -17.73 -14.77
CA TYR A 370 -20.51 -17.86 -16.15
C TYR A 370 -21.41 -18.71 -17.05
N ALA A 371 -22.71 -18.65 -16.81
CA ALA A 371 -23.68 -19.26 -17.73
C ALA A 371 -25.07 -18.63 -17.55
N ASP A 372 -25.73 -18.33 -18.65
CA ASP A 372 -27.15 -17.96 -18.67
C ASP A 372 -28.05 -19.18 -18.83
N THR A 373 -27.55 -20.20 -19.54
CA THR A 373 -28.26 -21.43 -19.87
C THR A 373 -27.30 -22.62 -19.82
N VAL A 374 -27.78 -23.72 -19.24
CA VAL A 374 -27.00 -24.94 -19.05
C VAL A 374 -27.84 -26.14 -19.51
N ASN A 375 -27.23 -27.09 -20.21
CA ASN A 375 -27.90 -28.32 -20.63
C ASN A 375 -27.33 -29.52 -19.87
N THR A 376 -28.14 -30.17 -19.07
CA THR A 376 -27.74 -31.30 -18.22
C THR A 376 -28.27 -32.65 -18.74
N ASN A 377 -28.69 -32.72 -19.98
CA ASN A 377 -29.29 -33.94 -20.54
C ASN A 377 -28.32 -35.14 -20.62
N GLN A 378 -27.01 -34.89 -20.78
CA GLN A 378 -26.02 -35.96 -21.03
C GLN A 378 -24.94 -36.07 -19.99
N GLU A 379 -24.71 -35.01 -19.21
CA GLU A 379 -23.66 -34.99 -18.16
C GLU A 379 -23.95 -33.92 -17.12
N SER A 380 -23.29 -34.03 -15.97
CA SER A 380 -23.27 -32.98 -14.97
C SER A 380 -22.44 -31.80 -15.48
N VAL A 381 -22.84 -30.59 -15.13
CA VAL A 381 -22.17 -29.37 -15.59
C VAL A 381 -21.70 -28.57 -14.38
N SER A 382 -20.45 -28.11 -14.42
CA SER A 382 -19.89 -27.22 -13.40
C SER A 382 -19.90 -25.79 -13.92
N ILE A 383 -20.52 -24.86 -13.19
CA ILE A 383 -20.55 -23.44 -13.56
C ILE A 383 -19.69 -22.66 -12.58
N GLY A 384 -18.72 -21.94 -13.10
CA GLY A 384 -17.92 -21.02 -12.31
C GLY A 384 -18.67 -19.74 -11.95
N TYR A 385 -18.33 -19.14 -10.82
CA TYR A 385 -18.79 -17.81 -10.44
C TYR A 385 -17.71 -17.05 -9.70
N ILE A 386 -17.82 -15.73 -9.71
CA ILE A 386 -17.03 -14.81 -8.90
C ILE A 386 -18.02 -13.99 -8.06
N LEU A 387 -17.63 -13.75 -6.81
CA LEU A 387 -18.40 -12.99 -5.87
C LEU A 387 -17.43 -12.09 -5.11
N GLU A 388 -17.73 -10.79 -5.07
CA GLU A 388 -17.02 -9.80 -4.24
C GLU A 388 -18.01 -9.23 -3.25
N ALA A 389 -17.62 -9.22 -1.99
CA ALA A 389 -18.45 -8.72 -0.91
C ALA A 389 -17.66 -7.74 -0.08
N GLU A 390 -18.36 -6.82 0.54
CA GLU A 390 -17.78 -5.86 1.48
C GLU A 390 -18.70 -5.69 2.67
N ASP A 391 -18.13 -5.34 3.78
CA ASP A 391 -18.84 -4.94 4.97
C ASP A 391 -18.14 -3.75 5.58
N SER A 392 -18.88 -2.81 6.16
CA SER A 392 -18.30 -1.58 6.69
C SER A 392 -17.93 -1.70 8.17
N ASP A 393 -18.32 -2.76 8.83
CA ASP A 393 -18.23 -2.85 10.29
C ASP A 393 -18.00 -4.26 10.84
N ASP A 394 -17.77 -5.28 9.97
CA ASP A 394 -17.43 -6.63 10.44
C ASP A 394 -16.73 -7.43 9.33
N TYR A 395 -16.03 -8.48 9.72
CA TYR A 395 -15.31 -9.34 8.79
C TYR A 395 -16.22 -10.30 8.05
N LEU A 396 -15.94 -10.44 6.77
CA LEU A 396 -16.60 -11.45 5.95
C LEU A 396 -16.16 -12.85 6.39
N SER A 397 -17.12 -13.71 6.62
CA SER A 397 -16.87 -15.06 7.13
C SER A 397 -17.15 -16.11 6.07
N THR A 398 -18.43 -16.31 5.70
CA THR A 398 -18.83 -17.35 4.76
C THR A 398 -19.82 -16.82 3.72
N TYR A 399 -19.88 -17.55 2.63
CA TYR A 399 -20.85 -17.23 1.57
C TYR A 399 -21.51 -18.49 1.04
N UNK A 400 -22.69 -18.31 0.36
CA UNK A 400 -23.37 -19.35 -0.26
C UNK A 400 -23.96 -18.83 -1.54
N UNK A 401 -23.93 -19.35 -2.77
CA UNK A 401 -24.53 -19.15 -3.86
C UNK A 401 -25.48 -20.21 -3.98
N ARG A 402 -26.63 -19.98 -4.26
CA ARG A 402 -27.75 -20.95 -4.37
C ARG A 402 -28.48 -20.79 -5.67
N LEU A 403 -28.81 -21.91 -6.29
CA LEU A 403 -29.75 -21.97 -7.39
C LEU A 403 -31.04 -22.63 -6.88
N ILE A 404 -32.15 -21.97 -7.04
CA ILE A 404 -33.45 -22.37 -6.43
C ILE A 404 -34.51 -22.45 -7.51
N LEU A 405 -35.15 -23.63 -7.65
CA LEU A 405 -36.30 -23.84 -8.50
C LEU A 405 -37.57 -23.90 -7.67
N ASN A 406 -38.61 -23.18 -8.10
CA ASN A 406 -39.94 -23.20 -7.50
C ASN A 406 -39.96 -22.90 -5.99
N GLY A 407 -39.07 -22.01 -5.53
CA GLY A 407 -39.02 -21.61 -4.12
C GLY A 407 -38.29 -22.58 -3.20
N GLY A 408 -37.64 -23.60 -3.78
CA GLY A 408 -36.79 -24.54 -3.03
C GLY A 408 -37.57 -25.68 -2.33
N PRO A 409 -36.84 -26.53 -1.60
CA PRO A 409 -37.41 -27.79 -1.04
C PRO A 409 -38.63 -27.62 -0.13
N MET A 410 -38.74 -26.52 0.62
CA MET A 410 -39.87 -26.25 1.51
C MET A 410 -41.17 -26.01 0.74
N ASN A 411 -41.09 -25.62 -0.53
CA ASN A 411 -42.24 -25.35 -1.39
C ASN A 411 -42.38 -26.40 -2.50
N GLY A 412 -41.74 -27.55 -2.35
CA GLY A 412 -41.76 -28.63 -3.33
C GLY A 412 -40.86 -28.41 -4.54
N GLY A 413 -39.94 -27.44 -4.47
CA GLY A 413 -38.95 -27.17 -5.49
C GLY A 413 -37.58 -27.79 -5.17
N GLU A 414 -36.57 -27.41 -5.91
CA GLU A 414 -35.20 -27.94 -5.79
C GLU A 414 -34.20 -26.84 -5.39
N LEU A 415 -33.07 -27.27 -4.82
CA LEU A 415 -31.98 -26.41 -4.38
C LEU A 415 -30.66 -27.03 -4.78
N LEU A 416 -29.82 -26.24 -5.43
CA LEU A 416 -28.40 -26.54 -5.63
C LEU A 416 -27.61 -25.45 -4.90
N GLU A 417 -26.51 -25.83 -4.24
CA GLU A 417 -25.76 -24.92 -3.39
C GLU A 417 -24.25 -25.09 -3.57
N SER A 418 -23.55 -23.98 -3.59
CA SER A 418 -22.11 -23.92 -3.46
C SER A 418 -21.80 -22.94 -2.32
N SER A 419 -20.91 -23.32 -1.42
CA SER A 419 -20.55 -22.48 -0.27
C SER A 419 -19.04 -22.48 -0.07
N GLY A 420 -18.54 -21.47 0.62
CA GLY A 420 -17.13 -21.35 0.95
C GLY A 420 -16.92 -20.31 2.05
N GLU A 421 -15.65 -20.06 2.30
CA GLU A 421 -15.21 -19.08 3.30
C GLU A 421 -14.47 -17.96 2.58
N PHE A 422 -14.57 -16.77 3.13
CA PHE A 422 -13.73 -15.64 2.74
C PHE A 422 -12.39 -15.73 3.46
N UNK A 423 -11.61 -15.18 3.09
CA UNK A 423 -10.49 -15.04 3.68
C UNK A 423 -10.75 -14.44 4.93
N GLN A 424 -10.20 -14.95 5.92
CA GLN A 424 -10.45 -14.47 7.28
C GLN A 424 -9.75 -13.13 7.52
N GLY A 425 -10.42 -12.27 8.27
CA GLY A 425 -9.87 -10.96 8.63
C GLY A 425 -9.93 -9.91 7.53
N PHE A 426 -10.87 -10.02 6.61
CA PHE A 426 -11.05 -9.00 5.56
C PHE A 426 -12.51 -8.55 5.51
N MET A 427 -12.69 -7.24 5.48
CA MET A 427 -14.01 -6.61 5.30
C MET A 427 -14.40 -6.51 3.83
N THR A 428 -13.43 -6.55 2.92
CA THR A 428 -13.67 -6.66 1.49
C THR A 428 -12.93 -7.87 0.95
N SER A 429 -13.62 -8.73 0.23
CA SER A 429 -12.99 -9.95 -0.28
C SER A 429 -13.66 -10.41 -1.56
N SER A 430 -12.84 -10.95 -2.47
CA SER A 430 -13.29 -11.57 -3.70
C SER A 430 -13.02 -13.06 -3.66
N VAL A 431 -14.02 -13.85 -3.98
CA VAL A 431 -13.89 -15.31 -4.02
C VAL A 431 -14.41 -15.87 -5.35
N SER A 432 -13.85 -16.98 -5.76
CA SER A 432 -14.36 -17.73 -6.91
C SER A 432 -14.78 -19.12 -6.47
N GLY A 433 -15.88 -19.59 -7.02
CA GLY A 433 -16.41 -20.91 -6.70
C GLY A 433 -16.94 -21.60 -7.93
N VAL A 434 -17.39 -22.83 -7.71
CA VAL A 434 -18.04 -23.65 -8.74
C VAL A 434 -19.33 -24.22 -8.16
N ILE A 435 -20.43 -24.13 -8.90
CA ILE A 435 -21.65 -24.84 -8.55
C ILE A 435 -21.83 -26.01 -9.51
N GLU A 436 -22.03 -27.19 -8.94
CA GLU A 436 -22.25 -28.43 -9.69
C GLU A 436 -23.74 -28.61 -9.95
N ILE A 437 -24.09 -28.78 -11.20
CA ILE A 437 -25.46 -29.07 -11.64
C ILE A 437 -25.50 -30.51 -12.11
N PRO A 438 -26.13 -31.42 -11.36
CA PRO A 438 -26.17 -32.83 -11.73
C PRO A 438 -26.86 -33.09 -13.06
N MET A 439 -26.47 -34.17 -13.72
CA MET A 439 -27.14 -34.67 -14.93
C MET A 439 -28.63 -34.87 -14.64
N GLY A 440 -29.47 -34.36 -15.51
CA GLY A 440 -30.93 -34.51 -15.40
C GLY A 440 -31.59 -33.61 -14.35
N THR A 441 -30.92 -32.57 -13.90
CA THR A 441 -31.51 -31.55 -13.02
C THR A 441 -32.76 -30.99 -13.68
N THR A 442 -33.80 -30.75 -12.88
CA THR A 442 -35.14 -30.33 -13.36
C THR A 442 -35.03 -29.08 -14.25
N GLU A 443 -35.62 -29.19 -15.43
CA GLU A 443 -35.68 -28.11 -16.42
C GLU A 443 -36.46 -26.91 -15.92
N GLY A 444 -35.95 -25.70 -16.17
CA GLY A 444 -36.65 -24.48 -15.82
C GLY A 444 -35.75 -23.32 -15.50
N GLN A 445 -36.35 -22.25 -15.03
CA GLN A 445 -35.66 -21.07 -14.59
C GLN A 445 -35.29 -21.22 -13.11
N TRP A 446 -34.02 -21.11 -12.84
CA TRP A 446 -33.51 -21.23 -11.47
C TRP A 446 -33.07 -19.86 -10.95
N UNK A 447 -33.46 -19.33 -9.99
CA UNK A 447 -33.27 -18.15 -9.44
C UNK A 447 -32.07 -18.22 -8.67
N ILE A 448 -31.32 -17.25 -8.73
CA ILE A 448 -30.05 -17.11 -7.99
C ILE A 448 -30.31 -16.43 -6.64
N ARG A 449 -29.65 -16.93 -5.61
CA ARG A 449 -29.67 -16.32 -4.27
C ARG A 449 -28.25 -16.35 -3.70
N ILE A 450 -27.82 -15.23 -3.12
CA ILE A 450 -26.50 -15.10 -2.47
C ILE A 450 -26.74 -14.81 -0.99
N ILE A 451 -26.00 -15.49 -0.14
CA ILE A 451 -26.00 -15.26 1.31
C ILE A 451 -24.57 -14.92 1.68
N LEU A 452 -24.38 -13.82 2.39
CA LEU A 452 -23.12 -13.35 2.90
C LEU A 452 -23.22 -13.30 4.41
N ASN A 453 -22.21 -13.76 5.09
CA ASN A 453 -22.21 -13.78 6.58
C ASN A 453 -20.93 -13.12 7.11
N UNK A 454 -21.04 -12.40 8.04
CA UNK A 454 -20.03 -11.73 8.72
C UNK A 454 -19.69 -12.57 9.89
N ASP A 455 -18.53 -12.38 10.54
CA ASP A 455 -18.07 -13.17 11.71
C ASP A 455 -18.92 -12.98 12.98
N UNK A 456 -19.43 -11.85 12.92
CA UNK A 456 -20.20 -11.58 14.00
C UNK A 456 -21.54 -12.13 13.98
N GLY A 457 -21.91 -12.64 13.03
CA GLY A 457 -23.16 -13.41 12.96
C GLY A 457 -24.28 -12.75 12.16
N GLU A 458 -24.07 -11.53 11.72
CA GLU A 458 -24.99 -10.84 10.81
C GLU A 458 -24.89 -11.47 9.42
N SER A 459 -25.97 -11.33 8.67
CA SER A 459 -26.03 -11.90 7.34
C SER A 459 -26.91 -11.09 6.39
N THR A 460 -26.48 -10.98 5.15
CA THR A 460 -27.28 -10.42 4.07
C THR A 460 -27.71 -11.54 3.14
N ASN A 461 -28.99 -11.54 2.80
CA ASN A 461 -29.62 -12.57 1.99
C ASN A 461 -30.23 -11.91 0.75
N LEU A 462 -29.50 -11.98 -0.36
CA LEU A 462 -29.86 -11.33 -1.61
C LEU A 462 -30.62 -12.30 -2.52
N GLY A 463 -31.89 -12.08 -2.66
CA GLY A 463 -32.74 -12.85 -3.58
C GLY A 463 -32.70 -12.30 -5.00
N PRO A 464 -33.44 -12.94 -5.94
CA PRO A 464 -33.37 -12.54 -7.35
C PRO A 464 -33.83 -11.10 -7.61
N ASN A 465 -34.72 -10.55 -6.79
CA ASN A 465 -35.16 -9.16 -6.92
C ASN A 465 -34.03 -8.19 -6.49
N ASP A 466 -33.31 -8.54 -5.43
CA ASP A 466 -32.20 -7.73 -4.90
C ASP A 466 -31.05 -7.70 -5.90
N LEU A 467 -30.69 -8.88 -6.44
CA LEU A 467 -29.66 -9.00 -7.47
C LEU A 467 -30.04 -8.22 -8.74
N GLY A 468 -31.29 -8.38 -9.19
CA GLY A 468 -31.79 -7.66 -10.37
C GLY A 468 -31.79 -6.15 -10.20
N SER A 469 -32.11 -5.64 -9.00
CA SER A 469 -32.11 -4.20 -8.72
C SER A 469 -30.69 -3.61 -8.77
N GLN A 470 -29.68 -4.43 -8.50
CA GLN A 470 -28.26 -4.06 -8.55
C GLN A 470 -27.61 -4.37 -9.91
N ASN A 471 -28.42 -4.78 -10.92
CA ASN A 471 -27.99 -5.16 -12.27
C ASN A 471 -27.13 -6.43 -12.31
N PHE A 472 -27.19 -7.29 -11.30
CA PHE A 472 -26.52 -8.58 -11.32
C PHE A 472 -27.41 -9.63 -11.97
N GLN A 473 -26.80 -10.69 -12.53
CA GLN A 473 -27.51 -11.85 -13.07
C GLN A 473 -28.29 -12.53 -11.93
N ASN A 474 -29.56 -12.76 -12.16
CA ASN A 474 -30.48 -13.29 -11.14
C ASN A 474 -31.24 -14.54 -11.53
N UNK A 475 -30.87 -15.27 -12.62
CA UNK A 475 -31.44 -16.42 -13.03
C UNK A 475 -30.47 -17.16 -13.84
N ILE A 476 -30.61 -18.33 -13.96
CA ILE A 476 -30.10 -19.18 -15.04
C ILE A 476 -31.19 -20.13 -15.56
N TYR A 477 -31.05 -20.61 -16.77
CA TYR A 477 -31.96 -21.61 -17.34
C TYR A 477 -31.26 -22.96 -17.42
N ILE A 478 -31.97 -24.02 -16.93
CA ILE A 478 -31.49 -25.39 -17.10
C ILE A 478 -32.39 -26.07 -18.16
N UNK A 479 -31.74 -26.51 -19.10
CA UNK A 479 -32.37 -27.08 -20.11
C UNK A 479 -32.03 -28.51 -20.11
N ASN A 480 -32.86 -29.42 -20.64
CA ASN A 480 -32.63 -30.86 -20.91
C ASN A 480 -32.94 -31.25 -22.37
N UNK A 481 -32.73 -30.35 -23.09
CA UNK A 481 -33.06 -30.55 -24.39
C UNK A 481 -32.06 -31.44 -25.08
N GLU A 482 -32.52 -32.27 -26.04
CA GLU A 482 -31.62 -33.01 -26.95
C GLU A 482 -30.89 -32.06 -27.89
N LEU A 483 -29.68 -32.38 -28.19
CA LEU A 483 -28.71 -31.54 -28.94
C LEU A 483 -29.16 -31.00 -30.33
N GLY A 484 -30.41 -31.10 -30.69
CA GLY A 484 -30.93 -30.53 -31.92
C GLY A 484 -31.81 -29.28 -31.80
N GLN A 485 -32.00 -28.76 -30.56
CA GLN A 485 -32.92 -27.62 -30.34
C GLN A 485 -32.27 -26.37 -29.73
N LEU A 486 -30.98 -26.38 -29.48
CA LEU A 486 -30.27 -25.22 -28.92
C LEU A 486 -29.71 -24.31 -30.03
N SER A 487 -30.54 -23.49 -30.62
CA SER A 487 -30.09 -22.66 -31.76
C SER A 487 -29.98 -21.15 -31.45
N ASN A 488 -30.05 -20.72 -30.17
CA ASN A 488 -30.18 -19.26 -29.91
C ASN A 488 -29.23 -18.61 -28.88
N ASN A 489 -28.24 -19.34 -28.33
CA ASN A 489 -27.30 -18.73 -27.35
C ASN A 489 -25.82 -18.96 -27.70
N ILE A 490 -25.46 -18.89 -28.95
CA ILE A 490 -24.07 -18.86 -29.38
C ILE A 490 -23.56 -17.42 -29.21
N PRO A 491 -22.44 -17.21 -28.52
CA PRO A 491 -21.86 -15.86 -28.45
C PRO A 491 -21.67 -15.24 -29.82
N ILE A 492 -22.08 -14.01 -29.99
CA ILE A 492 -22.02 -13.31 -31.28
C ILE A 492 -20.58 -12.95 -31.63
N ASN A 493 -19.75 -12.78 -30.62
CA ASN A 493 -18.35 -12.33 -30.77
C ASN A 493 -17.38 -13.33 -30.16
N PHE A 494 -16.19 -13.40 -30.75
CA PHE A 494 -15.03 -14.08 -30.15
C PHE A 494 -14.48 -13.23 -29.03
N SER A 495 -14.24 -13.80 -27.83
CA SER A 495 -13.53 -13.13 -26.74
C SER A 495 -12.51 -14.07 -26.10
N LEU A 496 -11.45 -13.50 -25.54
CA LEU A 496 -10.51 -14.16 -24.64
C LEU A 496 -10.56 -13.37 -23.32
N GLU A 497 -10.93 -14.03 -22.24
CA GLU A 497 -11.05 -13.36 -20.95
C GLU A 497 -9.70 -13.37 -20.20
N GLN A 498 -9.54 -12.49 -19.22
CA GLN A 498 -8.38 -12.51 -18.34
C GLN A 498 -8.40 -13.82 -17.54
N ASN A 499 -7.25 -14.47 -17.43
CA ASN A 499 -7.16 -15.70 -16.63
C ASN A 499 -7.49 -15.39 -15.17
N TYR A 500 -8.14 -16.30 -14.51
CA TYR A 500 -8.52 -16.12 -13.11
C TYR A 500 -8.23 -17.38 -12.28
N PRO A 501 -7.63 -17.23 -11.11
CA PRO A 501 -7.09 -15.99 -10.54
C PRO A 501 -5.88 -15.45 -11.32
N ASN A 502 -5.58 -14.16 -11.19
CA ASN A 502 -4.38 -13.53 -11.71
C ASN A 502 -4.02 -12.32 -10.83
N PRO A 503 -2.95 -12.39 -10.01
CA PRO A 503 -1.96 -13.48 -9.96
C PRO A 503 -2.52 -14.82 -9.48
N PHE A 504 -1.81 -15.94 -9.73
CA PHE A 504 -2.28 -17.29 -9.42
C PHE A 504 -1.18 -18.18 -8.82
N ASN A 505 -1.59 -19.25 -8.07
CA ASN A 505 -0.65 -20.20 -7.44
C ASN A 505 -1.33 -21.55 -7.14
N PRO A 506 -0.97 -22.65 -7.79
CA PRO A 506 -0.34 -22.72 -9.11
C PRO A 506 -1.34 -22.80 -10.25
N ASN A 507 -2.64 -22.80 -9.95
CA ASN A 507 -3.70 -23.06 -10.93
C ASN A 507 -4.39 -21.77 -11.35
N THR A 508 -4.72 -21.68 -12.64
CA THR A 508 -5.53 -20.60 -13.18
C THR A 508 -6.41 -21.11 -14.32
N SER A 509 -7.55 -20.48 -14.53
CA SER A 509 -8.50 -20.79 -15.59
C SER A 509 -8.47 -19.69 -16.65
N ILE A 510 -8.48 -20.08 -17.91
CA ILE A 510 -8.55 -19.20 -19.07
C ILE A 510 -9.89 -19.46 -19.75
N GLN A 511 -10.70 -18.43 -19.87
CA GLN A 511 -12.03 -18.53 -20.49
C GLN A 511 -12.03 -17.81 -21.84
N TYR A 512 -12.85 -18.29 -22.75
CA TYR A 512 -12.99 -17.72 -24.08
C TYR A 512 -14.32 -18.11 -24.70
N THR A 513 -14.82 -17.29 -25.63
CA THR A 513 -16.07 -17.55 -26.32
C THR A 513 -15.80 -17.82 -27.83
N LEU A 514 -16.55 -18.76 -28.39
CA LEU A 514 -16.44 -19.10 -29.82
C LEU A 514 -17.79 -18.84 -30.51
N PRO A 515 -17.87 -17.93 -31.44
CA PRO A 515 -19.11 -17.70 -32.22
C PRO A 515 -19.42 -18.76 -33.27
N UNK A 516 -18.39 -19.60 -33.53
CA UNK A 516 -18.55 -20.65 -34.41
C UNK A 516 -17.66 -21.78 -33.99
N ASP A 517 -18.01 -22.95 -34.41
CA ASP A 517 -17.13 -24.10 -34.23
C ASP A 517 -15.82 -23.89 -34.98
N GLY A 518 -14.72 -24.30 -34.36
CA GLY A 518 -13.41 -24.06 -34.97
C GLY A 518 -12.25 -24.72 -34.27
N TYR A 519 -11.13 -24.76 -35.00
CA TYR A 519 -9.87 -25.22 -34.43
C TYR A 519 -9.27 -24.15 -33.55
N VAL A 520 -8.93 -24.52 -32.31
CA VAL A 520 -8.45 -23.61 -31.29
C VAL A 520 -7.02 -23.97 -30.83
N UNK A 521 -6.03 -23.21 -30.59
CA UNK A 521 -4.81 -23.25 -30.12
C UNK A 521 -4.70 -22.35 -29.04
N ILE A 522 -4.49 -22.78 -28.01
CA ILE A 522 -4.13 -21.96 -26.84
C ILE A 522 -2.75 -22.37 -26.36
N ASN A 523 -1.85 -21.42 -26.36
CA ASN A 523 -0.45 -21.60 -26.00
C ASN A 523 -0.07 -20.66 -24.85
N VAL A 524 0.84 -21.14 -23.97
CA VAL A 524 1.47 -20.32 -22.93
C VAL A 524 2.93 -20.09 -23.30
N TYR A 525 3.40 -18.84 -23.12
CA TYR A 525 4.76 -18.41 -23.44
C TYR A 525 5.41 -17.76 -22.22
N ASP A 526 6.74 -17.87 -22.13
CA ASP A 526 7.53 -17.12 -21.16
C ASP A 526 7.77 -15.67 -21.65
N MET A 527 8.44 -14.85 -20.85
CA MET A 527 8.75 -13.45 -21.17
C MET A 527 9.64 -13.28 -22.40
N LEU A 528 10.38 -14.32 -22.79
CA LEU A 528 11.24 -14.29 -23.97
C LEU A 528 10.51 -14.75 -25.24
N GLY A 529 9.25 -15.15 -25.11
CA GLY A 529 8.44 -15.66 -26.20
C GLY A 529 8.65 -17.13 -26.49
N ASN A 530 9.32 -17.88 -25.63
CA ASN A 530 9.46 -19.33 -25.81
C ASN A 530 8.18 -20.03 -25.39
N LEU A 531 7.73 -20.99 -26.18
CA LEU A 531 6.56 -21.81 -25.87
C LEU A 531 6.83 -22.64 -24.61
N VAL A 532 5.95 -22.51 -23.62
CA VAL A 532 5.98 -23.23 -22.35
C VAL A 532 5.01 -24.40 -22.39
N LYS A 533 3.79 -24.18 -22.88
CA LYS A 533 2.73 -25.21 -22.88
C LYS A 533 1.64 -24.99 -23.96
N UNK A 534 1.01 -25.87 -24.61
CA UNK A 534 -0.02 -25.93 -25.34
C UNK A 534 -1.08 -26.34 -24.60
N LEU A 535 -1.96 -25.63 -24.28
CA LEU A 535 -3.13 -25.98 -23.46
C LEU A 535 -4.25 -26.61 -24.29
N VAL A 536 -4.48 -26.07 -25.44
CA VAL A 536 -5.53 -26.55 -26.38
C VAL A 536 -4.95 -26.61 -27.80
N SER A 537 -5.26 -27.69 -28.53
CA SER A 537 -4.88 -27.86 -29.94
C SER A 537 -5.88 -28.83 -30.60
N GLN A 538 -7.13 -28.37 -30.75
CA GLN A 538 -8.21 -29.25 -31.25
C GLN A 538 -9.40 -28.43 -31.75
N ASN A 539 -10.31 -29.09 -32.45
CA ASN A 539 -11.60 -28.51 -32.80
C ASN A 539 -12.47 -28.41 -31.55
N GLN A 540 -13.07 -27.24 -31.37
CA GLN A 540 -14.02 -27.00 -30.26
C GLN A 540 -15.31 -26.41 -30.82
N SER A 541 -16.40 -26.68 -30.08
CA SER A 541 -17.73 -26.18 -30.42
C SER A 541 -17.89 -24.71 -30.07
N SER A 542 -18.76 -24.05 -30.78
CA SER A 542 -19.20 -22.69 -30.45
C SER A 542 -19.80 -22.66 -29.05
N GLY A 543 -19.64 -21.53 -28.38
CA GLY A 543 -20.11 -21.36 -27.01
C GLY A 543 -19.01 -20.85 -26.09
N TYR A 544 -19.22 -20.99 -24.80
CA TYR A 544 -18.30 -20.62 -23.73
C TYR A 544 -17.36 -21.79 -23.43
N ASN A 545 -16.10 -21.55 -23.40
CA ASN A 545 -15.06 -22.59 -23.24
C ASN A 545 -14.08 -22.23 -22.12
N UNK A 546 -13.38 -23.08 -21.25
CA UNK A 546 -12.49 -22.84 -20.25
C UNK A 546 -11.40 -23.81 -20.44
N VAL A 547 -10.30 -23.45 -20.16
CA VAL A 547 -9.15 -24.35 -20.00
C VAL A 547 -8.32 -23.99 -18.79
N GLN A 548 -7.78 -24.96 -18.06
CA GLN A 548 -6.94 -24.71 -16.88
C GLN A 548 -5.46 -24.89 -17.21
N TRP A 549 -4.64 -24.16 -16.52
CA TRP A 549 -3.19 -24.30 -16.54
C TRP A 549 -2.63 -24.48 -15.12
N UNK A 550 -2.03 -25.43 -14.94
CA UNK A 550 -1.54 -25.74 -13.79
C UNK A 550 -0.20 -25.42 -13.65
N ALA A 551 0.39 -24.37 -14.13
CA ALA A 551 1.78 -23.88 -14.03
C ALA A 551 2.85 -24.93 -14.33
N THR A 552 2.63 -25.72 -15.34
CA THR A 552 3.58 -26.76 -15.80
C THR A 552 3.92 -26.58 -17.28
N ASP A 553 5.12 -27.05 -17.68
CA ASP A 553 5.53 -27.11 -19.09
C ASP A 553 4.86 -28.30 -19.81
N ASP A 554 5.17 -28.49 -21.10
CA ASP A 554 4.63 -29.61 -21.92
C ASP A 554 5.07 -30.99 -21.39
N ARG A 555 6.15 -31.05 -20.61
CA ARG A 555 6.64 -32.30 -20.02
C ARG A 555 6.03 -32.58 -18.64
N GLY A 556 5.21 -31.64 -18.13
CA GLY A 556 4.58 -31.74 -16.82
C GLY A 556 5.43 -31.22 -15.66
N TYR A 557 6.59 -30.60 -15.91
CA TYR A 557 7.41 -30.06 -14.83
C TYR A 557 6.91 -28.66 -14.43
N PRO A 558 6.89 -28.34 -13.13
CA PRO A 558 6.51 -27.01 -12.68
C PRO A 558 7.41 -25.92 -13.27
N VAL A 559 6.83 -24.82 -13.67
CA VAL A 559 7.59 -23.67 -14.17
C VAL A 559 7.86 -22.67 -13.05
N SER A 560 8.81 -21.75 -13.25
CA SER A 560 9.20 -20.76 -12.25
C SER A 560 8.12 -19.69 -12.08
N ALA A 561 8.03 -19.09 -10.90
CA ALA A 561 7.23 -17.89 -10.69
C ALA A 561 7.67 -16.80 -11.67
N GLY A 562 6.75 -15.97 -12.10
CA GLY A 562 7.05 -14.93 -13.07
C GLY A 562 5.89 -14.60 -13.99
N ILE A 563 6.17 -13.74 -14.95
CA ILE A 563 5.19 -13.30 -15.96
C ILE A 563 5.17 -14.31 -17.11
N TYR A 564 3.97 -14.65 -17.53
CA TYR A 564 3.70 -15.50 -18.69
C TYR A 564 2.67 -14.81 -19.57
N PHE A 565 2.67 -15.19 -20.85
CA PHE A 565 1.64 -14.76 -21.80
C PHE A 565 0.88 -15.99 -22.29
N TYR A 566 -0.41 -15.87 -22.48
CA TYR A 566 -1.17 -16.89 -23.16
C TYR A 566 -1.84 -16.30 -24.39
N SER A 567 -1.78 -17.04 -25.47
CA SER A 567 -2.42 -16.64 -26.71
C SER A 567 -3.45 -17.68 -27.13
N ILE A 568 -4.55 -17.20 -27.68
CA ILE A 568 -5.53 -18.04 -28.36
C ILE A 568 -5.54 -17.69 -29.82
N GLU A 569 -5.51 -18.71 -30.64
CA GLU A 569 -5.64 -18.60 -32.09
C GLU A 569 -6.86 -19.40 -32.56
N VAL A 570 -7.78 -18.71 -33.20
CA VAL A 570 -8.98 -19.32 -33.77
C VAL A 570 -9.20 -18.69 -35.14
N ARG A 571 -9.02 -19.48 -36.20
CA ARG A 571 -9.10 -18.96 -37.57
C ARG A 571 -8.11 -17.81 -37.81
N GLU A 572 -8.59 -16.62 -38.02
CA GLU A 572 -7.77 -15.41 -38.22
C GLU A 572 -7.64 -14.52 -36.95
N UNK A 573 -8.06 -14.95 -35.66
CA UNK A 573 -8.07 -14.17 -34.55
C UNK A 573 -6.97 -14.58 -33.66
N UNK A 574 -6.13 -14.03 -33.15
CA UNK A 574 -5.16 -14.19 -32.28
C UNK A 574 -5.33 -13.19 -31.24
N HIS A 575 -5.55 -13.43 -30.15
CA HIS A 575 -5.60 -12.63 -28.95
C HIS A 575 -4.59 -13.11 -27.94
N THR A 576 -3.92 -12.19 -27.20
CA THR A 576 -2.88 -12.52 -26.20
C THR A 576 -3.12 -11.68 -24.95
N LYS A 577 -2.95 -12.32 -23.77
CA LYS A 577 -3.03 -11.67 -22.48
C LYS A 577 -1.88 -12.07 -21.57
N LYS A 578 -1.62 -11.29 -20.53
CA LYS A 578 -0.56 -11.47 -19.55
C LYS A 578 -1.11 -12.14 -18.30
N MET A 579 -0.29 -12.96 -17.64
CA MET A 579 -0.62 -13.57 -16.35
C MET A 579 0.60 -13.71 -15.44
N UNK A 580 0.47 -13.75 -14.20
CA UNK A 580 1.43 -13.72 -13.25
C UNK A 580 1.30 -14.91 -12.44
N LEU A 581 2.33 -15.68 -12.38
CA LEU A 581 2.41 -16.87 -11.51
C LEU A 581 3.19 -16.56 -10.24
N LEU A 582 2.55 -16.70 -9.11
CA LEU A 582 3.19 -16.62 -7.80
C LEU A 582 3.83 -17.97 -7.43
N LYS A 583 4.66 -18.01 -6.39
CA LYS A 583 5.35 -19.22 -5.97
C LYS A 583 4.79 -19.73 -4.65
#